data_d9dad638d6f1bd249f914567616ba824
#
_entry.id   d9dad638d6f1bd249f914567616ba824
#
_cell.length_a   1.000
_cell.length_b   1.000
_cell.length_c   1.000
_cell.angle_alpha   90.00
_cell.angle_beta   90.00
_cell.angle_gamma   90.00
#
_symmetry.space_group_name_H-M   'P 1'
#
loop_
_entity.id
_entity.type
_entity.pdbx_description
1 polymer ?
#
loop_
_entity_poly.entity_id
_entity_poly.type
_entity_poly.pdbx_seq_one_letter_code
_entity_poly.pdbx_strand_id
1 'polypeptide(L)'
;MNVLVTGLCTLHWGRLEYGNVGNYYIIEPFFQELHRVFPDANIFTTFQMTDEFSQREKITCLPMDYYYSWSEDDLDKALKEYAIAELFHKTGQIVETTPYIDQILISDMIIDLSGDMWGDNASPVGKDRMLVNLLKMRTAQLFGKPTILFAVSAGPFSEPRTNELAKITFENYTLVTSREQETTRLLKQNGFQVKHVKEYPCPSFLFEPAKECDMQEIYRNEKISNSLKPTIGMVVCGFNMTEPPYDKWPRMDEEYTQFALAIEHMVNDLNVRVVLMSHSNGFVKEPNFKLQPGRDYPIVKQLQKVVAKRGIVKNMEDVLCIDHAYIPSQTKAIIGQFDLFVTGRVHASVASVTQNVPTVFIMHGQGSKSTKILGFSSIVGLSEYVSYPVADDMIKKIDNCFYNRNSIRDHLMSSIPMIQDRARKGFDALKEIVEDA
;
A
#
# COMPACT_ATOMS: atom_id res chain seq x y z
N MET A 1 19.83 -19.15 8.63
CA MET A 1 19.35 -18.58 7.37
C MET A 1 19.38 -17.06 7.43
N ASN A 2 19.86 -16.40 6.38
CA ASN A 2 19.90 -14.95 6.27
C ASN A 2 18.98 -14.51 5.13
N VAL A 3 18.03 -13.65 5.43
CA VAL A 3 17.07 -13.10 4.44
C VAL A 3 17.32 -11.62 4.28
N LEU A 4 17.53 -11.15 3.04
CA LEU A 4 17.60 -9.73 2.73
C LEU A 4 16.28 -9.26 2.14
N VAL A 5 15.62 -8.33 2.81
CA VAL A 5 14.41 -7.66 2.33
C VAL A 5 14.77 -6.27 1.82
N THR A 6 14.45 -6.00 0.57
CA THR A 6 14.77 -4.72 -0.09
C THR A 6 13.68 -4.36 -1.10
N GLY A 7 13.90 -3.37 -1.94
CA GLY A 7 12.97 -2.97 -3.00
C GLY A 7 12.74 -1.47 -3.06
N LEU A 8 11.81 -1.07 -3.89
CA LEU A 8 11.53 0.33 -4.18
C LEU A 8 10.73 1.06 -3.07
N CYS A 9 10.31 0.35 -2.03
CA CYS A 9 9.74 0.96 -0.82
C CYS A 9 10.80 1.49 0.14
N THR A 10 12.09 1.52 -0.24
CA THR A 10 13.16 2.18 0.51
C THR A 10 12.87 3.66 0.62
N LEU A 11 12.46 4.09 1.77
CA LEU A 11 12.11 5.47 2.08
C LEU A 11 12.93 5.94 3.27
N HIS A 12 13.02 7.24 3.41
CA HIS A 12 13.65 7.85 4.57
C HIS A 12 13.05 7.32 5.88
N TRP A 13 13.84 7.35 6.94
CA TRP A 13 13.48 6.93 8.29
C TRP A 13 12.06 7.39 8.70
N GLY A 14 11.32 6.48 9.31
CA GLY A 14 9.96 6.70 9.80
C GLY A 14 8.87 6.79 8.72
N ARG A 15 9.24 6.84 7.44
CA ARG A 15 8.28 7.05 6.35
C ARG A 15 7.35 5.86 6.14
N LEU A 16 7.84 4.64 6.34
CA LEU A 16 7.04 3.41 6.25
C LEU A 16 6.13 3.23 7.45
N GLU A 17 6.59 3.65 8.65
CA GLU A 17 5.83 3.50 9.89
C GLU A 17 4.78 4.60 10.06
N TYR A 18 5.13 5.85 9.76
CA TYR A 18 4.30 7.00 10.13
C TYR A 18 3.72 7.76 8.93
N GLY A 19 4.26 7.60 7.73
CA GLY A 19 3.84 8.44 6.59
C GLY A 19 2.58 7.94 5.89
N ASN A 20 2.70 6.86 5.14
CA ASN A 20 1.55 6.25 4.47
C ASN A 20 1.03 5.10 5.34
N VAL A 21 -0.11 5.31 5.98
CA VAL A 21 -0.75 4.33 6.85
C VAL A 21 -0.90 2.96 6.19
N GLY A 22 -1.23 2.95 4.89
CA GLY A 22 -1.36 1.71 4.11
C GLY A 22 -0.06 0.94 3.90
N ASN A 23 1.10 1.60 3.92
CA ASN A 23 2.38 0.90 3.84
C ASN A 23 2.66 0.11 5.13
N TYR A 24 2.33 0.68 6.28
CA TYR A 24 2.47 0.00 7.56
C TYR A 24 1.62 -1.27 7.63
N TYR A 25 0.42 -1.24 7.08
CA TYR A 25 -0.45 -2.42 7.01
C TYR A 25 0.17 -3.59 6.23
N ILE A 26 1.13 -3.31 5.34
CA ILE A 26 1.89 -4.35 4.64
C ILE A 26 3.10 -4.78 5.47
N ILE A 27 3.88 -3.80 5.95
CA ILE A 27 5.22 -4.01 6.48
C ILE A 27 5.21 -4.79 7.81
N GLU A 28 4.33 -4.47 8.74
CA GLU A 28 4.25 -5.16 10.01
C GLU A 28 3.88 -6.64 9.83
N PRO A 29 2.76 -7.01 9.19
CA PRO A 29 2.44 -8.42 8.96
C PRO A 29 3.48 -9.14 8.10
N PHE A 30 4.14 -8.42 7.19
CA PHE A 30 5.17 -9.02 6.35
C PHE A 30 6.34 -9.57 7.19
N PHE A 31 6.88 -8.79 8.12
CA PHE A 31 7.97 -9.27 8.97
C PHE A 31 7.49 -10.33 9.97
N GLN A 32 6.30 -10.18 10.54
CA GLN A 32 5.71 -11.18 11.43
C GLN A 32 5.53 -12.53 10.74
N GLU A 33 5.02 -12.54 9.53
CA GLU A 33 4.84 -13.76 8.74
C GLU A 33 6.18 -14.36 8.27
N LEU A 34 7.19 -13.53 7.97
CA LEU A 34 8.54 -14.05 7.71
C LEU A 34 9.09 -14.80 8.92
N HIS A 35 8.96 -14.26 10.13
CA HIS A 35 9.36 -14.97 11.35
C HIS A 35 8.51 -16.20 11.63
N ARG A 36 7.22 -16.19 11.26
CA ARG A 36 6.39 -17.40 11.36
C ARG A 36 6.91 -18.54 10.49
N VAL A 37 7.32 -18.22 9.25
CA VAL A 37 7.81 -19.26 8.32
C VAL A 37 9.29 -19.59 8.51
N PHE A 38 10.10 -18.64 9.00
CA PHE A 38 11.53 -18.78 9.23
C PHE A 38 11.89 -18.26 10.65
N PRO A 39 11.54 -18.98 11.73
CA PRO A 39 11.66 -18.48 13.10
C PRO A 39 13.10 -18.18 13.53
N ASP A 40 14.09 -18.87 12.95
CA ASP A 40 15.51 -18.72 13.26
C ASP A 40 16.28 -17.91 12.21
N ALA A 41 15.59 -17.23 11.29
CA ALA A 41 16.26 -16.43 10.29
C ALA A 41 16.73 -15.08 10.83
N ASN A 42 17.93 -14.68 10.40
CA ASN A 42 18.37 -13.29 10.51
C ASN A 42 17.76 -12.52 9.34
N ILE A 43 16.92 -11.54 9.64
CA ILE A 43 16.28 -10.70 8.63
C ILE A 43 16.99 -9.36 8.57
N PHE A 44 17.55 -9.05 7.42
CA PHE A 44 18.15 -7.77 7.08
C PHE A 44 17.24 -6.98 6.15
N THR A 45 17.21 -5.67 6.29
CA THR A 45 16.43 -4.82 5.39
C THR A 45 17.11 -3.48 5.12
N THR A 46 16.97 -2.96 3.91
CA THR A 46 17.36 -1.59 3.56
C THR A 46 16.24 -0.57 3.83
N PHE A 47 15.08 -1.02 4.31
CA PHE A 47 14.02 -0.14 4.77
C PHE A 47 14.44 0.57 6.06
N GLN A 48 14.20 1.88 6.12
CA GLN A 48 14.62 2.70 7.25
C GLN A 48 13.50 2.73 8.30
N MET A 49 13.61 1.86 9.28
CA MET A 49 12.65 1.70 10.37
C MET A 49 13.19 2.33 11.65
N THR A 50 12.31 2.57 12.63
CA THR A 50 12.76 2.98 13.98
C THR A 50 13.44 1.83 14.71
N ASP A 51 14.25 2.17 15.71
CA ASP A 51 14.88 1.17 16.58
C ASP A 51 13.83 0.35 17.33
N GLU A 52 12.72 0.98 17.74
CA GLU A 52 11.61 0.30 18.41
C GLU A 52 10.97 -0.76 17.50
N PHE A 53 10.67 -0.40 16.25
CA PHE A 53 10.14 -1.34 15.27
C PHE A 53 11.13 -2.47 15.00
N SER A 54 12.40 -2.13 14.78
CA SER A 54 13.45 -3.09 14.45
C SER A 54 13.67 -4.11 15.58
N GLN A 55 13.65 -3.65 16.84
CA GLN A 55 13.77 -4.53 18.02
C GLN A 55 12.54 -5.42 18.19
N ARG A 56 11.34 -4.86 18.03
CA ARG A 56 10.07 -5.60 18.14
C ARG A 56 9.96 -6.70 17.08
N GLU A 57 10.24 -6.34 15.83
CA GLU A 57 10.17 -7.29 14.71
C GLU A 57 11.48 -8.08 14.50
N LYS A 58 12.48 -7.92 15.38
CA LYS A 58 13.77 -8.64 15.34
C LYS A 58 14.44 -8.59 13.97
N ILE A 59 14.50 -7.41 13.37
CA ILE A 59 15.13 -7.16 12.07
C ILE A 59 16.36 -6.27 12.23
N THR A 60 17.29 -6.34 11.28
CA THR A 60 18.48 -5.48 11.20
C THR A 60 18.33 -4.52 10.04
N CYS A 61 18.21 -3.23 10.34
CA CYS A 61 18.18 -2.18 9.31
C CYS A 61 19.60 -1.90 8.82
N LEU A 62 19.82 -2.09 7.52
CA LEU A 62 21.06 -1.73 6.83
C LEU A 62 20.99 -0.28 6.34
N PRO A 63 22.13 0.38 6.09
CA PRO A 63 22.14 1.68 5.45
C PRO A 63 21.35 1.67 4.13
N MET A 64 20.54 2.72 3.91
CA MET A 64 19.69 2.83 2.73
C MET A 64 20.49 2.86 1.43
N ASP A 65 21.69 3.42 1.45
CA ASP A 65 22.61 3.56 0.32
C ASP A 65 23.23 2.23 -0.15
N TYR A 66 23.05 1.13 0.60
CA TYR A 66 23.36 -0.20 0.07
C TYR A 66 22.48 -0.54 -1.14
N TYR A 67 21.26 0.00 -1.21
CA TYR A 67 20.33 -0.33 -2.27
C TYR A 67 19.91 0.88 -3.10
N TYR A 68 19.26 1.87 -2.51
CA TYR A 68 18.77 3.08 -3.16
C TYR A 68 18.62 4.20 -2.14
N SER A 69 19.33 5.31 -2.32
CA SER A 69 19.45 6.40 -1.35
C SER A 69 18.90 7.75 -1.83
N TRP A 70 18.31 7.81 -3.00
CA TRP A 70 17.89 9.04 -3.68
C TRP A 70 19.08 9.94 -4.08
N SER A 71 20.26 9.35 -4.18
CA SER A 71 21.46 10.04 -4.60
C SER A 71 21.61 10.07 -6.12
N GLU A 72 22.35 11.04 -6.64
CA GLU A 72 22.66 11.16 -8.07
C GLU A 72 23.54 9.99 -8.56
N ASP A 73 24.30 9.37 -7.67
CA ASP A 73 25.22 8.26 -7.98
C ASP A 73 24.61 6.86 -7.78
N ASP A 74 23.32 6.75 -7.40
CA ASP A 74 22.67 5.45 -7.20
C ASP A 74 22.70 4.57 -8.47
N LEU A 75 22.53 5.17 -9.65
CA LEU A 75 22.60 4.44 -10.91
C LEU A 75 24.03 3.95 -11.21
N ASP A 76 25.05 4.80 -11.03
CA ASP A 76 26.44 4.44 -11.29
C ASP A 76 26.90 3.32 -10.36
N LYS A 77 26.49 3.35 -9.08
CA LYS A 77 26.74 2.26 -8.12
C LYS A 77 26.09 0.95 -8.59
N ALA A 78 24.82 1.01 -8.99
CA ALA A 78 24.11 -0.17 -9.46
C ALA A 78 24.71 -0.76 -10.76
N LEU A 79 25.15 0.08 -11.70
CA LEU A 79 25.84 -0.34 -12.91
C LEU A 79 27.18 -1.01 -12.61
N LYS A 80 27.96 -0.44 -11.66
CA LYS A 80 29.23 -1.03 -11.21
C LYS A 80 28.99 -2.42 -10.60
N GLU A 81 28.05 -2.57 -9.70
CA GLU A 81 27.72 -3.84 -9.06
C GLU A 81 27.21 -4.89 -10.06
N TYR A 82 26.41 -4.47 -11.01
CA TYR A 82 25.94 -5.32 -12.09
C TYR A 82 27.11 -5.83 -12.95
N ALA A 83 28.07 -4.95 -13.31
CA ALA A 83 29.26 -5.35 -14.06
C ALA A 83 30.15 -6.35 -13.29
N ILE A 84 30.31 -6.17 -11.97
CA ILE A 84 31.02 -7.13 -11.10
C ILE A 84 30.30 -8.50 -11.13
N ALA A 85 28.98 -8.51 -11.03
CA ALA A 85 28.20 -9.73 -11.05
C ALA A 85 28.21 -10.43 -12.41
N GLU A 86 28.21 -9.69 -13.52
CA GLU A 86 28.39 -10.26 -14.86
C GLU A 86 29.76 -10.94 -15.02
N LEU A 87 30.81 -10.31 -14.48
CA LEU A 87 32.17 -10.89 -14.52
C LEU A 87 32.22 -12.17 -13.66
N PHE A 88 31.67 -12.13 -12.46
CA PHE A 88 31.54 -13.31 -11.59
C PHE A 88 30.80 -14.44 -12.29
N HIS A 89 29.65 -14.15 -12.90
CA HIS A 89 28.85 -15.16 -13.60
C HIS A 89 29.62 -15.84 -14.75
N LYS A 90 30.51 -15.09 -15.44
CA LYS A 90 31.33 -15.60 -16.53
C LYS A 90 32.57 -16.37 -16.06
N THR A 91 33.16 -15.96 -14.94
CA THR A 91 34.53 -16.42 -14.56
C THR A 91 34.58 -17.19 -13.23
N GLY A 92 33.52 -17.07 -12.40
CA GLY A 92 33.52 -17.59 -11.03
C GLY A 92 34.41 -16.78 -10.05
N GLN A 93 34.98 -15.65 -10.48
CA GLN A 93 35.87 -14.85 -9.66
C GLN A 93 35.23 -13.53 -9.23
N ILE A 94 35.34 -13.22 -7.96
CA ILE A 94 34.95 -11.91 -7.40
C ILE A 94 36.20 -11.02 -7.40
N VAL A 95 36.20 -10.00 -8.23
CA VAL A 95 37.37 -9.09 -8.37
C VAL A 95 37.31 -7.90 -7.43
N GLU A 96 36.11 -7.51 -7.05
CA GLU A 96 35.81 -6.39 -6.14
C GLU A 96 34.49 -6.65 -5.46
N THR A 97 34.29 -6.11 -4.26
CA THR A 97 33.01 -6.13 -3.56
C THR A 97 32.51 -4.72 -3.25
N THR A 98 31.24 -4.62 -2.95
CA THR A 98 30.57 -3.43 -2.38
C THR A 98 29.74 -3.87 -1.18
N PRO A 99 29.32 -2.96 -0.30
CA PRO A 99 28.47 -3.33 0.82
C PRO A 99 27.20 -4.11 0.42
N TYR A 100 26.63 -3.80 -0.73
CA TYR A 100 25.46 -4.54 -1.25
C TYR A 100 25.86 -5.96 -1.72
N ILE A 101 26.98 -6.10 -2.43
CA ILE A 101 27.49 -7.43 -2.86
C ILE A 101 27.85 -8.27 -1.65
N ASP A 102 28.55 -7.70 -0.64
CA ASP A 102 28.87 -8.42 0.59
C ASP A 102 27.61 -8.93 1.28
N GLN A 103 26.54 -8.11 1.33
CA GLN A 103 25.26 -8.51 1.88
C GLN A 103 24.58 -9.61 1.05
N ILE A 104 24.63 -9.54 -0.29
CA ILE A 104 24.13 -10.61 -1.18
C ILE A 104 24.84 -11.92 -0.88
N LEU A 105 26.16 -11.90 -0.79
CA LEU A 105 26.98 -13.11 -0.62
C LEU A 105 26.63 -13.89 0.65
N ILE A 106 26.33 -13.19 1.75
CA ILE A 106 25.93 -13.82 3.02
C ILE A 106 24.43 -14.16 3.09
N SER A 107 23.62 -13.66 2.16
CA SER A 107 22.18 -13.91 2.15
C SER A 107 21.85 -15.23 1.46
N ASP A 108 20.92 -15.97 2.02
CA ASP A 108 20.38 -17.21 1.43
C ASP A 108 19.20 -16.91 0.48
N MET A 109 18.51 -15.77 0.69
CA MET A 109 17.35 -15.34 -0.09
C MET A 109 17.27 -13.82 -0.11
N ILE A 110 16.87 -13.24 -1.27
CA ILE A 110 16.64 -11.81 -1.42
C ILE A 110 15.18 -11.57 -1.83
N ILE A 111 14.46 -10.77 -1.06
CA ILE A 111 13.06 -10.43 -1.31
C ILE A 111 12.93 -8.99 -1.76
N ASP A 112 12.42 -8.80 -2.98
CA ASP A 112 12.02 -7.50 -3.52
C ASP A 112 10.57 -7.20 -3.10
N LEU A 113 10.40 -6.26 -2.16
CA LEU A 113 9.10 -5.77 -1.71
C LEU A 113 8.84 -4.37 -2.29
N SER A 114 8.80 -4.26 -3.60
CA SER A 114 8.57 -3.00 -4.32
C SER A 114 7.10 -2.61 -4.42
N GLY A 115 6.19 -3.56 -4.23
CA GLY A 115 4.75 -3.32 -4.27
C GLY A 115 4.30 -2.73 -5.61
N ASP A 116 3.71 -1.54 -5.59
CA ASP A 116 3.22 -0.84 -6.79
C ASP A 116 4.27 0.07 -7.47
N MET A 117 5.48 0.06 -6.96
CA MET A 117 6.61 0.77 -7.57
C MET A 117 7.35 -0.07 -8.62
N TRP A 118 7.00 -1.36 -8.77
CA TRP A 118 7.61 -2.22 -9.77
C TRP A 118 7.01 -1.95 -11.16
N GLY A 119 7.54 -0.91 -11.83
CA GLY A 119 7.07 -0.35 -13.09
C GLY A 119 7.26 1.17 -13.13
N ASP A 120 6.58 1.83 -14.06
CA ASP A 120 6.68 3.29 -14.29
C ASP A 120 6.25 4.14 -13.08
N ASN A 121 5.51 3.57 -12.14
CA ASN A 121 5.15 4.25 -10.88
C ASN A 121 6.38 4.62 -10.03
N ALA A 122 7.53 4.01 -10.26
CA ALA A 122 8.79 4.40 -9.65
C ALA A 122 9.37 5.69 -10.24
N SER A 123 9.06 5.99 -11.51
CA SER A 123 9.69 7.04 -12.30
C SER A 123 9.27 8.48 -11.98
N PRO A 124 8.03 8.79 -11.53
CA PRO A 124 7.61 10.19 -11.30
C PRO A 124 8.50 10.97 -10.34
N VAL A 125 9.29 10.27 -9.54
CA VAL A 125 10.21 10.87 -8.57
C VAL A 125 11.60 11.11 -9.18
N GLY A 126 11.84 10.62 -10.41
CA GLY A 126 13.12 10.72 -11.12
C GLY A 126 14.20 9.77 -10.60
N LYS A 127 15.44 10.00 -11.03
CA LYS A 127 16.63 9.29 -10.54
C LYS A 127 16.69 7.79 -10.88
N ASP A 128 16.15 7.40 -12.01
CA ASP A 128 16.28 6.03 -12.57
C ASP A 128 15.90 4.90 -11.60
N ARG A 129 14.96 5.18 -10.70
CA ARG A 129 14.63 4.33 -9.55
C ARG A 129 14.27 2.90 -9.93
N MET A 130 13.46 2.72 -10.99
CA MET A 130 13.13 1.37 -11.48
C MET A 130 14.35 0.68 -12.07
N LEU A 131 15.19 1.40 -12.85
CA LEU A 131 16.39 0.85 -13.44
C LEU A 131 17.40 0.40 -12.38
N VAL A 132 17.60 1.20 -11.34
CA VAL A 132 18.45 0.82 -10.19
C VAL A 132 17.95 -0.46 -9.55
N ASN A 133 16.65 -0.56 -9.27
CA ASN A 133 16.07 -1.77 -8.69
C ASN A 133 16.31 -3.02 -9.56
N LEU A 134 16.10 -2.90 -10.86
CA LEU A 134 16.33 -4.01 -11.80
C LEU A 134 17.80 -4.45 -11.81
N LEU A 135 18.74 -3.50 -11.87
CA LEU A 135 20.18 -3.78 -11.83
C LEU A 135 20.57 -4.46 -10.51
N LYS A 136 20.10 -3.96 -9.37
CA LYS A 136 20.35 -4.55 -8.05
C LYS A 136 19.81 -5.99 -7.95
N MET A 137 18.57 -6.23 -8.37
CA MET A 137 18.01 -7.58 -8.38
C MET A 137 18.74 -8.49 -9.35
N ARG A 138 19.09 -8.01 -10.54
CA ARG A 138 19.84 -8.80 -11.51
C ARG A 138 21.24 -9.14 -11.01
N THR A 139 21.89 -8.23 -10.28
CA THR A 139 23.14 -8.48 -9.57
C THR A 139 23.03 -9.71 -8.67
N ALA A 140 22.00 -9.76 -7.81
CA ALA A 140 21.76 -10.90 -6.92
C ALA A 140 21.53 -12.22 -7.70
N GLN A 141 20.76 -12.17 -8.79
CA GLN A 141 20.49 -13.32 -9.66
C GLN A 141 21.77 -13.86 -10.32
N LEU A 142 22.67 -12.97 -10.76
CA LEU A 142 23.95 -13.35 -11.38
C LEU A 142 24.92 -13.98 -10.36
N PHE A 143 24.83 -13.65 -9.08
CA PHE A 143 25.49 -14.35 -7.99
C PHE A 143 24.81 -15.69 -7.60
N GLY A 144 23.79 -16.12 -8.34
CA GLY A 144 23.11 -17.40 -8.11
C GLY A 144 22.19 -17.41 -6.89
N LYS A 145 21.78 -16.24 -6.39
CA LYS A 145 20.93 -16.16 -5.21
C LYS A 145 19.44 -16.28 -5.58
N PRO A 146 18.65 -17.05 -4.82
CA PRO A 146 17.20 -17.03 -4.94
C PRO A 146 16.66 -15.61 -4.72
N THR A 147 15.94 -15.08 -5.72
CA THR A 147 15.29 -13.77 -5.65
C THR A 147 13.79 -13.92 -5.75
N ILE A 148 13.06 -13.18 -4.94
CA ILE A 148 11.61 -13.21 -4.86
C ILE A 148 11.05 -11.82 -5.10
N LEU A 149 10.10 -11.67 -6.02
CA LEU A 149 9.29 -10.47 -6.15
C LEU A 149 7.99 -10.70 -5.39
N PHE A 150 7.86 -10.08 -4.22
CA PHE A 150 6.78 -10.41 -3.28
C PHE A 150 5.67 -9.35 -3.26
N ALA A 151 4.41 -9.83 -3.32
CA ALA A 151 3.18 -9.04 -3.22
C ALA A 151 3.15 -7.84 -4.18
N VAL A 152 3.59 -8.04 -5.41
CA VAL A 152 3.69 -6.96 -6.40
C VAL A 152 2.33 -6.56 -6.98
N SER A 153 2.16 -5.26 -7.28
CA SER A 153 1.18 -4.70 -8.22
C SER A 153 1.94 -4.04 -9.36
N ALA A 154 2.46 -4.86 -10.27
CA ALA A 154 3.38 -4.43 -11.31
C ALA A 154 2.73 -3.54 -12.38
N GLY A 155 3.53 -2.64 -12.93
CA GLY A 155 3.17 -1.78 -14.06
C GLY A 155 2.62 -0.41 -13.67
N PRO A 156 2.32 0.43 -14.67
CA PRO A 156 2.48 0.21 -16.12
C PRO A 156 3.95 0.11 -16.56
N PHE A 157 4.16 -0.24 -17.84
CA PHE A 157 5.47 -0.44 -18.47
C PHE A 157 5.56 0.31 -19.80
N SER A 158 5.54 1.63 -19.76
CA SER A 158 5.63 2.48 -20.96
C SER A 158 7.06 2.95 -21.27
N GLU A 159 8.01 2.76 -20.32
CA GLU A 159 9.38 3.21 -20.44
C GLU A 159 10.26 2.17 -21.17
N PRO A 160 10.61 2.37 -22.48
CA PRO A 160 11.36 1.38 -23.25
C PRO A 160 12.74 1.05 -22.67
N ARG A 161 13.38 2.03 -22.01
CA ARG A 161 14.73 1.89 -21.44
C ARG A 161 14.84 0.79 -20.40
N THR A 162 13.77 0.57 -19.65
CA THR A 162 13.74 -0.43 -18.57
C THR A 162 13.09 -1.74 -18.97
N ASN A 163 12.25 -1.76 -20.02
CA ASN A 163 11.41 -2.91 -20.34
C ASN A 163 12.16 -4.21 -20.63
N GLU A 164 13.24 -4.17 -21.37
CA GLU A 164 14.00 -5.40 -21.68
C GLU A 164 14.70 -5.95 -20.44
N LEU A 165 15.33 -5.10 -19.64
CA LEU A 165 15.94 -5.53 -18.38
C LEU A 165 14.87 -6.00 -17.39
N ALA A 166 13.70 -5.35 -17.36
CA ALA A 166 12.56 -5.76 -16.53
C ALA A 166 12.10 -7.18 -16.88
N LYS A 167 11.98 -7.53 -18.18
CA LYS A 167 11.62 -8.88 -18.62
C LYS A 167 12.67 -9.91 -18.20
N ILE A 168 13.96 -9.63 -18.47
CA ILE A 168 15.06 -10.51 -18.08
C ILE A 168 15.07 -10.73 -16.57
N THR A 169 14.96 -9.66 -15.77
CA THR A 169 14.94 -9.75 -14.31
C THR A 169 13.73 -10.52 -13.83
N PHE A 170 12.57 -10.27 -14.44
CA PHE A 170 11.31 -10.94 -14.09
C PHE A 170 11.36 -12.46 -14.32
N GLU A 171 11.90 -12.89 -15.45
CA GLU A 171 12.03 -14.30 -15.79
C GLU A 171 13.01 -15.07 -14.88
N ASN A 172 13.92 -14.34 -14.22
CA ASN A 172 14.92 -14.93 -13.32
C ASN A 172 14.56 -14.82 -11.82
N TYR A 173 13.38 -14.29 -11.46
CA TYR A 173 12.90 -14.45 -10.09
C TYR A 173 12.54 -15.93 -9.85
N THR A 174 12.98 -16.46 -8.72
CA THR A 174 12.64 -17.81 -8.27
C THR A 174 11.14 -17.93 -7.99
N LEU A 175 10.55 -16.88 -7.43
CA LEU A 175 9.12 -16.77 -7.18
C LEU A 175 8.67 -15.33 -7.42
N VAL A 176 7.53 -15.19 -8.10
CA VAL A 176 6.80 -13.91 -8.18
C VAL A 176 5.43 -14.12 -7.55
N THR A 177 5.08 -13.31 -6.56
CA THR A 177 3.72 -13.27 -6.02
C THR A 177 3.05 -11.96 -6.37
N SER A 178 1.92 -12.03 -7.07
CA SER A 178 1.05 -10.87 -7.28
C SER A 178 -0.05 -10.82 -6.23
N ARG A 179 -0.41 -9.63 -5.79
CA ARG A 179 -1.43 -9.44 -4.74
C ARG A 179 -2.83 -9.21 -5.29
N GLU A 180 -3.00 -9.19 -6.62
CA GLU A 180 -4.28 -9.08 -7.32
C GLU A 180 -4.11 -9.47 -8.81
N GLN A 181 -5.21 -9.89 -9.45
CA GLN A 181 -5.21 -10.48 -10.81
C GLN A 181 -4.88 -9.47 -11.92
N GLU A 182 -5.16 -8.19 -11.72
CA GLU A 182 -4.87 -7.15 -12.71
C GLU A 182 -3.37 -7.03 -13.00
N THR A 183 -2.52 -7.29 -12.02
CA THR A 183 -1.06 -7.37 -12.20
C THR A 183 -0.69 -8.46 -13.22
N THR A 184 -1.19 -9.68 -13.05
CA THR A 184 -0.91 -10.79 -13.98
C THR A 184 -1.39 -10.46 -15.39
N ARG A 185 -2.57 -9.82 -15.52
CA ARG A 185 -3.12 -9.38 -16.80
C ARG A 185 -2.22 -8.33 -17.48
N LEU A 186 -1.78 -7.31 -16.73
CA LEU A 186 -0.90 -6.25 -17.24
C LEU A 186 0.47 -6.78 -17.65
N LEU A 187 1.09 -7.63 -16.85
CA LEU A 187 2.34 -8.29 -17.18
C LEU A 187 2.24 -9.04 -18.49
N LYS A 188 1.20 -9.88 -18.64
CA LYS A 188 0.96 -10.64 -19.87
C LYS A 188 0.76 -9.75 -21.09
N GLN A 189 0.00 -8.65 -20.96
CA GLN A 189 -0.22 -7.68 -22.04
C GLN A 189 1.07 -6.99 -22.48
N ASN A 190 2.04 -6.83 -21.58
CA ASN A 190 3.34 -6.23 -21.86
C ASN A 190 4.43 -7.25 -22.23
N GLY A 191 4.04 -8.50 -22.50
CA GLY A 191 4.93 -9.54 -23.02
C GLY A 191 5.81 -10.21 -21.98
N PHE A 192 5.49 -10.12 -20.68
CA PHE A 192 6.17 -10.86 -19.62
C PHE A 192 5.72 -12.33 -19.58
N GLN A 193 6.63 -13.23 -19.23
CA GLN A 193 6.34 -14.64 -19.03
C GLN A 193 5.75 -14.85 -17.62
N VAL A 194 4.46 -15.14 -17.51
CA VAL A 194 3.73 -15.16 -16.23
C VAL A 194 3.53 -16.56 -15.64
N LYS A 195 4.15 -17.59 -16.20
CA LYS A 195 3.94 -18.99 -15.77
C LYS A 195 4.33 -19.27 -14.31
N HIS A 196 5.29 -18.52 -13.76
CA HIS A 196 5.79 -18.65 -12.40
C HIS A 196 5.14 -17.65 -11.42
N VAL A 197 4.15 -16.88 -11.87
CA VAL A 197 3.41 -15.95 -11.00
C VAL A 197 2.36 -16.72 -10.20
N LYS A 198 2.44 -16.62 -8.87
CA LYS A 198 1.42 -17.12 -7.94
C LYS A 198 0.62 -15.93 -7.39
N GLU A 199 -0.69 -16.07 -7.32
CA GLU A 199 -1.59 -15.00 -6.83
C GLU A 199 -1.99 -15.24 -5.39
N TYR A 200 -1.52 -14.34 -4.49
CA TYR A 200 -1.85 -14.33 -3.07
C TYR A 200 -2.31 -12.94 -2.64
N PRO A 201 -3.34 -12.81 -1.80
CA PRO A 201 -3.75 -11.53 -1.28
C PRO A 201 -2.62 -10.78 -0.57
N CYS A 202 -2.71 -9.45 -0.56
CA CYS A 202 -1.73 -8.57 0.07
C CYS A 202 -1.56 -8.89 1.58
N PRO A 203 -0.35 -8.85 2.13
CA PRO A 203 -0.12 -8.96 3.58
C PRO A 203 -0.97 -8.01 4.43
N SER A 204 -1.39 -6.88 3.87
CA SER A 204 -2.25 -5.92 4.57
C SER A 204 -3.58 -6.47 5.08
N PHE A 205 -4.06 -7.59 4.52
CA PHE A 205 -5.24 -8.30 5.04
C PHE A 205 -5.01 -8.93 6.41
N LEU A 206 -3.74 -9.12 6.81
CA LEU A 206 -3.34 -9.72 8.09
C LEU A 206 -3.11 -8.68 9.20
N PHE A 207 -3.04 -7.38 8.86
CA PHE A 207 -2.80 -6.33 9.85
C PHE A 207 -3.98 -6.20 10.81
N GLU A 208 -3.70 -6.10 12.11
CA GLU A 208 -4.72 -6.02 13.16
C GLU A 208 -5.00 -4.58 13.61
N PRO A 209 -6.24 -4.23 13.96
CA PRO A 209 -6.56 -2.93 14.54
C PRO A 209 -6.08 -2.83 15.99
N ALA A 210 -6.01 -1.61 16.52
CA ALA A 210 -5.84 -1.39 17.96
C ALA A 210 -7.00 -2.03 18.75
N LYS A 211 -6.70 -2.46 19.98
CA LYS A 211 -7.72 -3.09 20.84
C LYS A 211 -8.81 -2.09 21.20
N GLU A 212 -10.04 -2.55 21.22
CA GLU A 212 -11.22 -1.72 21.51
C GLU A 212 -11.10 -0.95 22.83
N CYS A 213 -10.54 -1.57 23.89
CA CYS A 213 -10.34 -0.92 25.19
C CYS A 213 -9.43 0.33 25.10
N ASP A 214 -8.48 0.37 24.17
CA ASP A 214 -7.52 1.45 24.03
C ASP A 214 -8.07 2.60 23.17
N MET A 215 -9.21 2.40 22.55
CA MET A 215 -9.81 3.33 21.58
C MET A 215 -10.94 4.20 22.14
N GLN A 216 -11.46 3.90 23.33
CA GLN A 216 -12.67 4.54 23.90
C GLN A 216 -12.54 6.07 24.04
N GLU A 217 -11.37 6.56 24.42
CA GLU A 217 -11.12 8.00 24.52
C GLU A 217 -11.08 8.65 23.14
N ILE A 218 -10.41 8.01 22.16
CA ILE A 218 -10.35 8.49 20.78
C ILE A 218 -11.74 8.57 20.18
N TYR A 219 -12.56 7.53 20.34
CA TYR A 219 -13.93 7.53 19.80
C TYR A 219 -14.80 8.64 20.38
N ARG A 220 -14.64 8.96 21.68
CA ARG A 220 -15.34 10.09 22.31
C ARG A 220 -14.85 11.43 21.81
N ASN A 221 -13.54 11.63 21.72
CA ASN A 221 -12.92 12.89 21.30
C ASN A 221 -13.27 13.21 19.84
N GLU A 222 -13.27 12.21 18.96
CA GLU A 222 -13.64 12.34 17.55
C GLU A 222 -15.16 12.22 17.31
N LYS A 223 -15.96 12.12 18.37
CA LYS A 223 -17.44 12.01 18.31
C LYS A 223 -17.93 10.86 17.41
N ILE A 224 -17.17 9.77 17.34
CA ILE A 224 -17.51 8.61 16.52
C ILE A 224 -18.48 7.69 17.27
N SER A 225 -18.32 7.60 18.60
CA SER A 225 -19.19 6.79 19.45
C SER A 225 -20.58 7.43 19.66
N ASN A 226 -21.58 6.58 19.92
CA ASN A 226 -22.93 6.96 20.36
C ASN A 226 -23.75 7.82 19.39
N SER A 227 -23.55 7.66 18.08
CA SER A 227 -24.47 8.23 17.10
C SER A 227 -25.78 7.44 17.04
N LEU A 228 -26.89 8.15 17.04
CA LEU A 228 -28.21 7.56 16.75
C LEU A 228 -28.45 7.34 15.26
N LYS A 229 -27.61 7.97 14.41
CA LYS A 229 -27.64 7.84 12.96
C LYS A 229 -26.55 6.87 12.51
N PRO A 230 -26.76 6.10 11.44
CA PRO A 230 -25.68 5.38 10.80
C PRO A 230 -24.55 6.34 10.41
N THR A 231 -23.31 5.88 10.51
CA THR A 231 -22.12 6.71 10.25
C THR A 231 -21.35 6.16 9.06
N ILE A 232 -21.14 7.00 8.07
CA ILE A 232 -20.34 6.69 6.87
C ILE A 232 -18.97 7.36 7.00
N GLY A 233 -17.89 6.58 7.01
CA GLY A 233 -16.54 7.11 6.91
C GLY A 233 -16.17 7.40 5.46
N MET A 234 -15.42 8.49 5.21
CA MET A 234 -14.99 8.83 3.86
C MET A 234 -13.53 9.30 3.81
N VAL A 235 -12.75 8.68 2.92
CA VAL A 235 -11.37 9.08 2.59
C VAL A 235 -11.29 9.48 1.12
N VAL A 236 -10.98 10.74 0.88
CA VAL A 236 -10.65 11.27 -0.44
C VAL A 236 -9.19 11.71 -0.44
N CYS A 237 -8.46 11.37 -1.48
CA CYS A 237 -7.07 11.81 -1.67
C CYS A 237 -6.89 12.47 -3.04
N GLY A 238 -5.75 13.10 -3.27
CA GLY A 238 -5.46 13.78 -4.53
C GLY A 238 -5.57 12.89 -5.76
N PHE A 239 -5.34 11.60 -5.64
CA PHE A 239 -5.47 10.65 -6.76
C PHE A 239 -6.93 10.42 -7.21
N ASN A 240 -7.92 10.78 -6.40
CA ASN A 240 -9.33 10.70 -6.80
C ASN A 240 -9.79 11.91 -7.61
N MET A 241 -9.00 12.99 -7.66
CA MET A 241 -9.30 14.17 -8.47
C MET A 241 -9.11 13.87 -9.95
N THR A 242 -9.88 14.53 -10.80
CA THR A 242 -9.85 14.36 -12.26
C THR A 242 -8.64 15.05 -12.88
N GLU A 243 -8.19 16.16 -12.31
CA GLU A 243 -7.13 16.99 -12.86
C GLU A 243 -5.78 16.80 -12.17
N PRO A 244 -4.69 16.66 -12.93
CA PRO A 244 -3.33 16.64 -12.39
C PRO A 244 -2.88 18.04 -11.90
N PRO A 245 -1.81 18.11 -11.12
CA PRO A 245 -1.10 17.05 -10.44
C PRO A 245 -1.86 16.53 -9.21
N TYR A 246 -1.83 15.21 -8.99
CA TYR A 246 -2.73 14.55 -8.03
C TYR A 246 -2.34 14.75 -6.55
N ASP A 247 -1.10 15.07 -6.25
CA ASP A 247 -0.66 15.41 -4.88
C ASP A 247 -0.67 16.93 -4.62
N LYS A 248 -1.32 17.71 -5.48
CA LYS A 248 -1.42 19.17 -5.36
C LYS A 248 -2.41 19.56 -4.27
N TRP A 249 -2.01 20.54 -3.47
CA TRP A 249 -2.89 21.29 -2.59
C TRP A 249 -2.32 22.70 -2.39
N PRO A 250 -3.13 23.78 -2.28
CA PRO A 250 -4.59 23.79 -2.37
C PRO A 250 -5.10 23.55 -3.79
N ARG A 251 -6.38 23.15 -3.89
CA ARG A 251 -7.12 22.93 -5.14
C ARG A 251 -8.25 23.95 -5.26
N MET A 252 -8.80 24.09 -6.47
CA MET A 252 -10.01 24.89 -6.68
C MET A 252 -11.21 24.23 -6.01
N ASP A 253 -12.13 25.01 -5.43
CA ASP A 253 -13.33 24.50 -4.76
C ASP A 253 -14.21 23.66 -5.71
N GLU A 254 -14.22 24.00 -6.99
CA GLU A 254 -14.98 23.31 -8.03
C GLU A 254 -14.54 21.87 -8.24
N GLU A 255 -13.28 21.55 -8.00
CA GLU A 255 -12.74 20.17 -8.11
C GLU A 255 -13.36 19.24 -7.07
N TYR A 256 -13.89 19.77 -5.98
CA TYR A 256 -14.55 19.01 -4.92
C TYR A 256 -16.04 18.79 -5.14
N THR A 257 -16.64 19.42 -6.17
CA THR A 257 -18.10 19.44 -6.37
C THR A 257 -18.71 18.04 -6.41
N GLN A 258 -18.08 17.08 -7.07
CA GLN A 258 -18.59 15.72 -7.19
C GLN A 258 -18.68 15.01 -5.83
N PHE A 259 -17.67 15.19 -4.99
CA PHE A 259 -17.64 14.63 -3.64
C PHE A 259 -18.60 15.36 -2.70
N ALA A 260 -18.73 16.69 -2.84
CA ALA A 260 -19.68 17.48 -2.06
C ALA A 260 -21.12 17.05 -2.33
N LEU A 261 -21.51 16.84 -3.60
CA LEU A 261 -22.81 16.33 -3.98
C LEU A 261 -23.11 14.96 -3.35
N ALA A 262 -22.12 14.05 -3.34
CA ALA A 262 -22.28 12.76 -2.69
C ALA A 262 -22.49 12.88 -1.16
N ILE A 263 -21.76 13.81 -0.50
CA ILE A 263 -21.95 14.09 0.95
C ILE A 263 -23.33 14.69 1.21
N GLU A 264 -23.77 15.64 0.40
CA GLU A 264 -25.09 16.26 0.49
C GLU A 264 -26.20 15.22 0.40
N HIS A 265 -26.10 14.28 -0.53
CA HIS A 265 -27.02 13.16 -0.66
C HIS A 265 -26.99 12.24 0.58
N MET A 266 -25.80 11.83 1.04
CA MET A 266 -25.67 10.98 2.23
C MET A 266 -26.36 11.60 3.46
N VAL A 267 -26.11 12.88 3.71
CA VAL A 267 -26.66 13.54 4.90
C VAL A 267 -28.17 13.83 4.74
N ASN A 268 -28.60 14.35 3.59
CA ASN A 268 -29.96 14.83 3.41
C ASN A 268 -30.97 13.74 3.09
N ASP A 269 -30.58 12.74 2.30
CA ASP A 269 -31.48 11.73 1.73
C ASP A 269 -31.35 10.39 2.47
N LEU A 270 -30.14 9.95 2.80
CA LEU A 270 -29.93 8.75 3.63
C LEU A 270 -30.01 9.00 5.13
N ASN A 271 -30.04 10.28 5.55
CA ASN A 271 -30.08 10.70 6.96
C ASN A 271 -28.96 10.07 7.82
N VAL A 272 -27.72 10.10 7.31
CA VAL A 272 -26.54 9.55 7.97
C VAL A 272 -25.59 10.66 8.43
N ARG A 273 -24.64 10.32 9.29
CA ARG A 273 -23.45 11.13 9.57
C ARG A 273 -22.34 10.75 8.62
N VAL A 274 -21.58 11.73 8.16
CA VAL A 274 -20.37 11.54 7.35
C VAL A 274 -19.15 11.96 8.15
N VAL A 275 -18.17 11.09 8.26
CA VAL A 275 -16.88 11.35 8.93
C VAL A 275 -15.78 11.34 7.89
N LEU A 276 -15.25 12.52 7.58
CA LEU A 276 -14.11 12.69 6.70
C LEU A 276 -12.83 12.41 7.47
N MET A 277 -11.90 11.65 6.88
CA MET A 277 -10.64 11.34 7.54
C MET A 277 -9.47 11.23 6.54
N SER A 278 -8.26 11.45 7.05
CA SER A 278 -7.01 11.17 6.34
C SER A 278 -6.60 9.71 6.51
N HIS A 279 -5.98 9.14 5.48
CA HIS A 279 -5.30 7.84 5.57
C HIS A 279 -3.79 7.99 5.28
N SER A 280 -3.26 9.15 5.58
CA SER A 280 -1.84 9.45 5.53
C SER A 280 -1.47 10.39 6.67
N ASN A 281 -0.28 10.18 7.24
CA ASN A 281 0.26 11.01 8.29
C ASN A 281 1.52 11.76 7.83
N GLY A 282 1.81 12.85 8.50
CA GLY A 282 3.10 13.49 8.59
C GLY A 282 3.71 13.22 9.96
N PHE A 283 4.99 13.55 10.14
CA PHE A 283 5.65 13.46 11.45
C PHE A 283 6.85 14.37 11.52
N VAL A 284 7.17 14.78 12.75
CA VAL A 284 8.44 15.43 13.11
C VAL A 284 9.37 14.36 13.64
N LYS A 285 10.64 14.35 13.18
CA LYS A 285 11.64 13.38 13.61
C LYS A 285 12.09 13.61 15.06
N GLU A 286 12.68 12.56 15.67
CA GLU A 286 13.38 12.65 16.92
C GLU A 286 14.39 13.86 16.96
N PRO A 287 14.65 14.50 18.11
CA PRO A 287 14.19 14.10 19.45
C PRO A 287 12.78 14.60 19.82
N ASN A 288 12.11 15.38 18.97
CA ASN A 288 10.79 15.96 19.23
C ASN A 288 9.73 15.23 18.40
N PHE A 289 9.76 13.88 18.42
CA PHE A 289 8.81 13.10 17.62
C PHE A 289 7.37 13.54 17.89
N LYS A 290 6.67 13.83 16.82
CA LYS A 290 5.25 14.17 16.85
C LYS A 290 4.57 13.72 15.57
N LEU A 291 3.57 12.88 15.73
CA LEU A 291 2.67 12.54 14.63
C LEU A 291 1.76 13.74 14.33
N GLN A 292 1.52 13.99 13.05
CA GLN A 292 0.69 15.10 12.59
C GLN A 292 -0.11 14.70 11.35
N PRO A 293 -1.22 15.41 11.02
CA PRO A 293 -1.97 15.13 9.81
C PRO A 293 -1.11 15.17 8.55
N GLY A 294 -1.32 14.21 7.65
CA GLY A 294 -0.55 14.07 6.42
C GLY A 294 -1.23 14.69 5.19
N ARG A 295 -0.79 14.27 4.02
CA ARG A 295 -1.17 14.88 2.73
C ARG A 295 -2.65 14.75 2.35
N ASP A 296 -3.41 13.81 2.89
CA ASP A 296 -4.84 13.70 2.62
C ASP A 296 -5.66 14.67 3.47
N TYR A 297 -5.14 15.06 4.65
CA TYR A 297 -5.86 15.92 5.58
C TYR A 297 -6.27 17.27 4.99
N PRO A 298 -5.39 18.06 4.35
CA PRO A 298 -5.82 19.33 3.75
C PRO A 298 -6.90 19.15 2.68
N ILE A 299 -6.90 18.00 1.97
CA ILE A 299 -7.90 17.70 0.95
C ILE A 299 -9.27 17.47 1.61
N VAL A 300 -9.36 16.63 2.63
CA VAL A 300 -10.64 16.37 3.32
C VAL A 300 -11.13 17.58 4.10
N LYS A 301 -10.24 18.39 4.65
CA LYS A 301 -10.62 19.68 5.30
C LYS A 301 -11.15 20.69 4.30
N GLN A 302 -10.57 20.78 3.11
CA GLN A 302 -11.11 21.65 2.07
C GLN A 302 -12.47 21.14 1.58
N LEU A 303 -12.64 19.84 1.41
CA LEU A 303 -13.93 19.24 1.06
C LEU A 303 -15.01 19.59 2.10
N GLN A 304 -14.71 19.46 3.40
CA GLN A 304 -15.65 19.86 4.47
C GLN A 304 -16.07 21.36 4.34
N LYS A 305 -15.10 22.24 4.07
CA LYS A 305 -15.36 23.68 3.85
C LYS A 305 -16.21 23.93 2.61
N VAL A 306 -15.96 23.20 1.51
CA VAL A 306 -16.74 23.31 0.29
C VAL A 306 -18.19 22.89 0.54
N VAL A 307 -18.43 21.78 1.23
CA VAL A 307 -19.79 21.34 1.61
C VAL A 307 -20.48 22.42 2.44
N ALA A 308 -19.81 22.97 3.44
CA ALA A 308 -20.36 24.06 4.26
C ALA A 308 -20.70 25.31 3.44
N LYS A 309 -19.80 25.74 2.55
CA LYS A 309 -19.98 26.91 1.68
C LYS A 309 -21.14 26.75 0.71
N ARG A 310 -21.43 25.54 0.24
CA ARG A 310 -22.56 25.26 -0.64
C ARG A 310 -23.90 25.40 0.06
N GLY A 311 -23.96 25.22 1.38
CA GLY A 311 -25.17 25.46 2.20
C GLY A 311 -26.35 24.53 1.91
N ILE A 312 -26.10 23.38 1.28
CA ILE A 312 -27.15 22.42 0.87
C ILE A 312 -27.43 21.38 1.99
N VAL A 313 -26.42 21.06 2.78
CA VAL A 313 -26.55 20.11 3.90
C VAL A 313 -27.45 20.69 4.98
N LYS A 314 -28.52 19.96 5.36
CA LYS A 314 -29.51 20.39 6.35
C LYS A 314 -28.93 20.58 7.74
N ASN A 315 -27.98 19.74 8.12
CA ASN A 315 -27.29 19.84 9.41
C ASN A 315 -25.80 19.57 9.26
N MET A 316 -24.98 20.61 9.34
CA MET A 316 -23.52 20.51 9.23
C MET A 316 -22.85 19.77 10.40
N GLU A 317 -23.55 19.58 11.54
CA GLU A 317 -23.05 18.74 12.63
C GLU A 317 -22.96 17.25 12.24
N ASP A 318 -23.65 16.86 11.17
CA ASP A 318 -23.58 15.50 10.61
C ASP A 318 -22.39 15.34 9.64
N VAL A 319 -21.60 16.37 9.37
CA VAL A 319 -20.38 16.34 8.53
C VAL A 319 -19.15 16.61 9.40
N LEU A 320 -18.59 15.56 9.96
CA LEU A 320 -17.40 15.64 10.82
C LEU A 320 -16.12 15.48 10.00
N CYS A 321 -15.02 15.96 10.57
CA CYS A 321 -13.69 15.67 10.07
C CYS A 321 -12.79 15.31 11.24
N ILE A 322 -12.05 14.22 11.12
CA ILE A 322 -11.01 13.82 12.08
C ILE A 322 -9.82 14.75 11.89
N ASP A 323 -9.51 15.54 12.93
CA ASP A 323 -8.48 16.58 12.89
C ASP A 323 -7.13 16.12 13.46
N HIS A 324 -7.07 14.93 14.07
CA HIS A 324 -5.85 14.37 14.64
C HIS A 324 -5.25 13.28 13.74
N ALA A 325 -3.96 13.07 13.88
CA ALA A 325 -3.27 11.95 13.28
C ALA A 325 -3.16 10.82 14.30
N TYR A 326 -3.42 9.60 13.85
CA TYR A 326 -3.40 8.39 14.66
C TYR A 326 -2.40 7.38 14.09
N ILE A 327 -1.81 6.57 14.93
CA ILE A 327 -0.96 5.47 14.48
C ILE A 327 -1.78 4.47 13.64
N PRO A 328 -1.13 3.66 12.78
CA PRO A 328 -1.86 2.81 11.83
C PRO A 328 -2.91 1.89 12.45
N SER A 329 -2.63 1.25 13.59
CA SER A 329 -3.58 0.37 14.27
C SER A 329 -4.82 1.12 14.79
N GLN A 330 -4.63 2.34 15.32
CA GLN A 330 -5.72 3.20 15.76
C GLN A 330 -6.55 3.71 14.56
N THR A 331 -5.88 4.12 13.47
CA THR A 331 -6.55 4.51 12.23
C THR A 331 -7.44 3.38 11.69
N LYS A 332 -6.93 2.14 11.72
CA LYS A 332 -7.71 0.97 11.33
C LYS A 332 -8.91 0.75 12.26
N ALA A 333 -8.71 0.85 13.58
CA ALA A 333 -9.79 0.69 14.55
C ALA A 333 -10.91 1.76 14.37
N ILE A 334 -10.55 3.01 14.05
CA ILE A 334 -11.51 4.07 13.70
C ILE A 334 -12.37 3.65 12.50
N ILE A 335 -11.75 3.12 11.45
CA ILE A 335 -12.47 2.67 10.24
C ILE A 335 -13.46 1.56 10.58
N GLY A 336 -13.13 0.69 11.53
CA GLY A 336 -14.01 -0.39 11.99
C GLY A 336 -15.31 0.06 12.66
N GLN A 337 -15.42 1.34 13.07
CA GLN A 337 -16.61 1.89 13.72
C GLN A 337 -17.68 2.37 12.73
N PHE A 338 -17.40 2.39 11.44
CA PHE A 338 -18.34 2.89 10.45
C PHE A 338 -19.32 1.80 9.98
N ASP A 339 -20.54 2.22 9.69
CA ASP A 339 -21.58 1.36 9.10
C ASP A 339 -21.33 1.09 7.62
N LEU A 340 -20.63 2.04 6.95
CA LEU A 340 -20.21 1.97 5.57
C LEU A 340 -18.96 2.84 5.40
N PHE A 341 -18.07 2.47 4.49
CA PHE A 341 -16.87 3.23 4.19
C PHE A 341 -16.76 3.56 2.70
N VAL A 342 -16.39 4.79 2.38
CA VAL A 342 -16.20 5.28 1.01
C VAL A 342 -14.76 5.71 0.84
N THR A 343 -14.00 5.07 -0.05
CA THR A 343 -12.57 5.37 -0.11
C THR A 343 -11.94 5.22 -1.49
N GLY A 344 -11.05 6.14 -1.82
CA GLY A 344 -10.15 6.03 -2.96
C GLY A 344 -8.74 5.56 -2.62
N ARG A 345 -8.51 5.13 -1.37
CA ARG A 345 -7.24 4.55 -0.93
C ARG A 345 -7.36 3.04 -0.80
N VAL A 346 -6.54 2.29 -1.58
CA VAL A 346 -6.56 0.81 -1.59
C VAL A 346 -6.45 0.21 -0.19
N HIS A 347 -5.45 0.58 0.60
CA HIS A 347 -5.26 -0.03 1.91
C HIS A 347 -6.24 0.48 2.97
N ALA A 348 -6.88 1.65 2.76
CA ALA A 348 -8.01 2.05 3.59
C ALA A 348 -9.24 1.15 3.33
N SER A 349 -9.44 0.71 2.07
CA SER A 349 -10.48 -0.28 1.77
C SER A 349 -10.16 -1.65 2.36
N VAL A 350 -8.88 -2.06 2.40
CA VAL A 350 -8.50 -3.29 3.12
C VAL A 350 -8.79 -3.17 4.61
N ALA A 351 -8.49 -2.00 5.22
CA ALA A 351 -8.79 -1.76 6.62
C ALA A 351 -10.28 -1.87 6.94
N SER A 352 -11.15 -1.40 6.06
CA SER A 352 -12.62 -1.49 6.25
C SER A 352 -13.12 -2.92 6.06
N VAL A 353 -12.82 -3.55 4.93
CA VAL A 353 -13.36 -4.90 4.63
C VAL A 353 -12.87 -5.97 5.60
N THR A 354 -11.62 -5.87 6.09
CA THR A 354 -11.10 -6.81 7.11
C THR A 354 -11.74 -6.67 8.49
N GLN A 355 -12.50 -5.61 8.70
CA GLN A 355 -13.35 -5.40 9.88
C GLN A 355 -14.84 -5.53 9.54
N ASN A 356 -15.16 -6.17 8.42
CA ASN A 356 -16.52 -6.42 7.94
C ASN A 356 -17.33 -5.14 7.68
N VAL A 357 -16.66 -4.02 7.36
CA VAL A 357 -17.32 -2.76 7.02
C VAL A 357 -17.61 -2.74 5.52
N PRO A 358 -18.87 -2.65 5.09
CA PRO A 358 -19.28 -2.49 3.69
C PRO A 358 -18.56 -1.30 3.06
N THR A 359 -18.03 -1.46 1.84
CA THR A 359 -17.11 -0.47 1.27
C THR A 359 -17.45 -0.13 -0.17
N VAL A 360 -17.49 1.18 -0.46
CA VAL A 360 -17.52 1.74 -1.81
C VAL A 360 -16.10 2.18 -2.17
N PHE A 361 -15.61 1.71 -3.30
CA PHE A 361 -14.25 1.95 -3.79
C PHE A 361 -14.26 3.04 -4.84
N ILE A 362 -13.64 4.20 -4.58
CA ILE A 362 -13.55 5.28 -5.55
C ILE A 362 -12.32 5.09 -6.44
N MET A 363 -12.52 5.04 -7.73
CA MET A 363 -11.44 4.97 -8.71
C MET A 363 -10.53 6.20 -8.63
N HIS A 364 -9.28 6.03 -9.04
CA HIS A 364 -8.42 7.17 -9.28
C HIS A 364 -8.88 7.91 -10.55
N GLY A 365 -8.83 9.23 -10.55
CA GLY A 365 -9.20 10.05 -11.72
C GLY A 365 -8.32 9.78 -12.94
N GLN A 366 -7.14 9.14 -12.77
CA GLN A 366 -6.28 8.66 -13.86
C GLN A 366 -6.38 7.15 -14.02
N GLY A 367 -6.75 6.73 -15.24
CA GLY A 367 -7.06 5.35 -15.58
C GLY A 367 -6.00 4.30 -15.23
N SER A 368 -4.70 4.57 -15.35
CA SER A 368 -3.66 3.56 -15.16
C SER A 368 -3.44 3.12 -13.71
N LYS A 369 -3.73 3.98 -12.73
CA LYS A 369 -3.60 3.65 -11.30
C LYS A 369 -4.85 3.00 -10.70
N SER A 370 -5.94 2.97 -11.46
CA SER A 370 -7.22 2.43 -11.02
C SER A 370 -7.26 0.90 -11.00
N THR A 371 -6.37 0.23 -11.72
CA THR A 371 -6.33 -1.24 -11.81
C THR A 371 -6.23 -1.92 -10.46
N LYS A 372 -5.47 -1.36 -9.51
CA LYS A 372 -5.36 -1.89 -8.14
C LYS A 372 -6.69 -1.89 -7.40
N ILE A 373 -7.49 -0.82 -7.55
CA ILE A 373 -8.80 -0.72 -6.90
C ILE A 373 -9.72 -1.82 -7.43
N LEU A 374 -9.71 -2.07 -8.74
CA LEU A 374 -10.44 -3.18 -9.35
C LEU A 374 -9.97 -4.54 -8.83
N GLY A 375 -8.65 -4.75 -8.78
CA GLY A 375 -8.08 -5.99 -8.28
C GLY A 375 -8.46 -6.26 -6.81
N PHE A 376 -8.30 -5.28 -5.92
CA PHE A 376 -8.63 -5.44 -4.51
C PHE A 376 -10.13 -5.60 -4.25
N SER A 377 -10.99 -4.88 -4.95
CA SER A 377 -12.44 -5.06 -4.85
C SER A 377 -12.89 -6.44 -5.34
N SER A 378 -12.22 -6.98 -6.37
CA SER A 378 -12.49 -8.32 -6.88
C SER A 378 -12.11 -9.42 -5.88
N ILE A 379 -10.98 -9.28 -5.16
CA ILE A 379 -10.55 -10.25 -4.14
C ILE A 379 -11.61 -10.45 -3.07
N VAL A 380 -12.28 -9.37 -2.67
CA VAL A 380 -13.31 -9.40 -1.63
C VAL A 380 -14.73 -9.58 -2.17
N GLY A 381 -14.89 -9.78 -3.48
CA GLY A 381 -16.20 -9.98 -4.10
C GLY A 381 -17.10 -8.73 -4.17
N LEU A 382 -16.50 -7.53 -4.10
CA LEU A 382 -17.22 -6.26 -4.04
C LEU A 382 -17.00 -5.36 -5.28
N SER A 383 -16.69 -5.94 -6.44
CA SER A 383 -16.42 -5.19 -7.68
C SER A 383 -17.62 -4.34 -8.14
N GLU A 384 -18.85 -4.72 -7.80
CA GLU A 384 -20.05 -3.95 -8.12
C GLU A 384 -20.12 -2.59 -7.38
N TYR A 385 -19.40 -2.44 -6.26
CA TYR A 385 -19.32 -1.21 -5.47
C TYR A 385 -18.12 -0.33 -5.83
N VAL A 386 -17.48 -0.58 -6.96
CA VAL A 386 -16.47 0.31 -7.53
C VAL A 386 -17.17 1.46 -8.25
N SER A 387 -16.77 2.69 -7.92
CA SER A 387 -17.33 3.93 -8.46
C SER A 387 -16.27 4.77 -9.15
N TYR A 388 -16.63 5.43 -10.23
CA TYR A 388 -15.88 6.57 -10.72
C TYR A 388 -16.04 7.78 -9.80
N PRO A 389 -15.10 8.75 -9.77
CA PRO A 389 -15.20 9.96 -8.93
C PRO A 389 -16.18 10.99 -9.54
N VAL A 390 -17.40 10.56 -9.85
CA VAL A 390 -18.51 11.34 -10.41
C VAL A 390 -19.71 11.16 -9.49
N ALA A 391 -20.40 12.25 -9.17
CA ALA A 391 -21.47 12.26 -8.16
C ALA A 391 -22.55 11.20 -8.40
N ASP A 392 -23.10 11.15 -9.61
CA ASP A 392 -24.19 10.21 -9.93
C ASP A 392 -23.79 8.76 -9.76
N ASP A 393 -22.56 8.39 -10.14
CA ASP A 393 -22.05 7.04 -9.98
C ASP A 393 -21.73 6.73 -8.49
N MET A 394 -21.10 7.67 -7.79
CA MET A 394 -20.84 7.53 -6.35
C MET A 394 -22.15 7.37 -5.55
N ILE A 395 -23.13 8.23 -5.79
CA ILE A 395 -24.44 8.17 -5.12
C ILE A 395 -25.11 6.82 -5.37
N LYS A 396 -25.16 6.38 -6.61
CA LYS A 396 -25.74 5.08 -6.96
C LYS A 396 -25.06 3.92 -6.23
N LYS A 397 -23.72 3.94 -6.15
CA LYS A 397 -22.93 2.89 -5.47
C LYS A 397 -23.07 2.96 -3.97
N ILE A 398 -23.12 4.17 -3.40
CA ILE A 398 -23.35 4.41 -1.98
C ILE A 398 -24.74 3.90 -1.57
N ASP A 399 -25.79 4.25 -2.30
CA ASP A 399 -27.17 3.78 -2.03
C ASP A 399 -27.24 2.26 -2.07
N ASN A 400 -26.72 1.65 -3.14
CA ASN A 400 -26.73 0.20 -3.27
C ASN A 400 -25.95 -0.47 -2.12
N CYS A 401 -24.79 0.03 -1.76
CA CYS A 401 -24.01 -0.48 -0.66
C CYS A 401 -24.71 -0.28 0.70
N PHE A 402 -25.32 0.89 0.91
CA PHE A 402 -26.00 1.25 2.16
C PHE A 402 -27.22 0.36 2.41
N TYR A 403 -28.07 0.17 1.42
CA TYR A 403 -29.27 -0.66 1.55
C TYR A 403 -28.95 -2.16 1.67
N ASN A 404 -27.84 -2.62 1.10
CA ASN A 404 -27.37 -4.00 1.18
C ASN A 404 -26.30 -4.24 2.27
N ARG A 405 -26.02 -3.25 3.14
CA ARG A 405 -24.88 -3.30 4.06
C ARG A 405 -24.84 -4.52 4.99
N ASN A 406 -26.00 -5.03 5.41
CA ASN A 406 -26.06 -6.21 6.27
C ASN A 406 -25.63 -7.47 5.50
N SER A 407 -26.14 -7.66 4.28
CA SER A 407 -25.75 -8.78 3.41
C SER A 407 -24.27 -8.72 3.04
N ILE A 408 -23.74 -7.51 2.78
CA ILE A 408 -22.31 -7.31 2.49
C ILE A 408 -21.47 -7.65 3.72
N ARG A 409 -21.91 -7.24 4.92
CA ARG A 409 -21.22 -7.58 6.18
C ARG A 409 -21.15 -9.10 6.38
N ASP A 410 -22.27 -9.82 6.20
CA ASP A 410 -22.33 -11.27 6.30
C ASP A 410 -21.40 -11.95 5.28
N HIS A 411 -21.37 -11.44 4.05
CA HIS A 411 -20.43 -11.89 3.01
C HIS A 411 -18.97 -11.70 3.45
N LEU A 412 -18.61 -10.53 3.95
CA LEU A 412 -17.25 -10.23 4.43
C LEU A 412 -16.88 -11.10 5.62
N MET A 413 -17.77 -11.30 6.60
CA MET A 413 -17.54 -12.19 7.75
C MET A 413 -17.18 -13.61 7.32
N SER A 414 -17.74 -14.10 6.22
CA SER A 414 -17.45 -15.43 5.69
C SER A 414 -16.22 -15.48 4.78
N SER A 415 -15.96 -14.43 4.01
CA SER A 415 -14.91 -14.42 2.98
C SER A 415 -13.54 -13.96 3.51
N ILE A 416 -13.49 -13.00 4.43
CA ILE A 416 -12.24 -12.43 4.94
C ILE A 416 -11.32 -13.48 5.59
N PRO A 417 -11.79 -14.42 6.44
CA PRO A 417 -10.91 -15.46 6.99
C PRO A 417 -10.22 -16.30 5.91
N MET A 418 -10.92 -16.63 4.83
CA MET A 418 -10.35 -17.38 3.70
C MET A 418 -9.30 -16.57 2.92
N ILE A 419 -9.54 -15.25 2.79
CA ILE A 419 -8.59 -14.33 2.14
C ILE A 419 -7.32 -14.21 2.99
N GLN A 420 -7.46 -14.09 4.30
CA GLN A 420 -6.34 -14.06 5.24
C GLN A 420 -5.53 -15.36 5.23
N ASP A 421 -6.18 -16.52 5.18
CA ASP A 421 -5.50 -17.79 5.03
C ASP A 421 -4.70 -17.87 3.71
N ARG A 422 -5.29 -17.41 2.60
CA ARG A 422 -4.59 -17.32 1.32
C ARG A 422 -3.40 -16.34 1.36
N ALA A 423 -3.51 -15.23 2.11
CA ALA A 423 -2.39 -14.30 2.27
C ALA A 423 -1.22 -14.96 3.02
N ARG A 424 -1.49 -15.77 4.07
CA ARG A 424 -0.47 -16.56 4.78
C ARG A 424 0.19 -17.62 3.87
N LYS A 425 -0.57 -18.26 3.00
CA LYS A 425 -0.02 -19.23 2.01
C LYS A 425 1.00 -18.60 1.06
N GLY A 426 0.94 -17.28 0.82
CA GLY A 426 1.97 -16.57 0.08
C GLY A 426 3.34 -16.61 0.77
N PHE A 427 3.35 -16.60 2.09
CA PHE A 427 4.58 -16.77 2.87
C PHE A 427 4.99 -18.26 2.98
N ASP A 428 4.04 -19.16 3.09
CA ASP A 428 4.35 -20.60 3.11
C ASP A 428 5.05 -21.05 1.81
N ALA A 429 4.70 -20.42 0.67
CA ALA A 429 5.38 -20.67 -0.61
C ALA A 429 6.87 -20.28 -0.60
N LEU A 430 7.33 -19.43 0.35
CA LEU A 430 8.75 -19.13 0.51
C LEU A 430 9.55 -20.31 1.11
N LYS A 431 8.89 -21.20 1.90
CA LYS A 431 9.53 -22.40 2.43
C LYS A 431 9.89 -23.39 1.34
N GLU A 432 8.99 -23.55 0.36
CA GLU A 432 9.22 -24.46 -0.78
C GLU A 432 10.53 -24.15 -1.50
N ILE A 433 10.89 -22.84 -1.60
CA ILE A 433 12.13 -22.42 -2.28
C ILE A 433 13.38 -22.85 -1.51
N VAL A 434 13.31 -22.85 -0.18
CA VAL A 434 14.47 -23.19 0.66
C VAL A 434 14.65 -24.70 0.78
N GLU A 435 13.56 -25.46 0.72
CA GLU A 435 13.58 -26.93 0.80
C GLU A 435 14.04 -27.55 -0.51
N ASP A 436 13.86 -26.87 -1.65
CA ASP A 436 14.26 -27.31 -2.99
C ASP A 436 15.68 -26.87 -3.40
N ALA A 437 16.37 -26.02 -2.62
CA ALA A 437 17.71 -25.46 -2.87
C ALA A 437 18.80 -26.25 -2.14
#